data_504f104a14697cb9a5482c3fc08f1aca
#
_entry.id   504f104a14697cb9a5482c3fc08f1aca
#
_cell.length_a   1.000
_cell.length_b   1.000
_cell.length_c   1.000
_cell.angle_alpha   90.00
_cell.angle_beta   90.00
_cell.angle_gamma   90.00
#
_symmetry.space_group_name_H-M   'P 1'
#
loop_
_entity.id
_entity.type
_entity.pdbx_description
1 polymer ?
#
loop_
_entity_poly.entity_id
_entity_poly.type
_entity_poly.pdbx_seq_one_letter_code
_entity_poly.pdbx_strand_id
1 'polypeptide(L)'
;MKGCKAMQFVLTFDVGTQSARAMLVSPTGEIIKKVKKTFERPYYSINPGWAEQKPEFYWDAICQVSLQLKNDAGKLWDDIIAVTCTCIRDSCLCVDENALPLRDVILWLDKREVTTLKPLTRLQRMLFSAVSMRESVELQRKVSACNWIRENEKELWDKTYKFIFLSGYFTYKFSGKLIDSCANMIGHIPFDSKIRKWMKPDDLRRCIFNVEQEKLCELVEPGTIVGPITEKVSIETGIPEGLPFIATGSDKGCETLGLSCSTPDKAAISFGTTATIQLTTPFYMEPLPFIPAYPSVIKEHYNPEVQIYRGYWLISWFKREFAAKEVEEAIIKGVSAEELLNSRLREIPPGCNGLVFQPYFTPGVVMPKARGSVIGFSDVHSRLHIYRAIIEGINYALMDGLKSLEKRGKLKVKEIFVAGGGAQSDEICQITANMFGVPVKRIQTYEASGLGSSIVAFVAKGVFSDINEAIKSMVHIKDEFLPDEEEHKLYEKLFNEIFSKIFKKLFPLYKKSFE
;
A
#
# COMPACT_ATOMS: atom_id res chain seq x y z
N MET A 1 -10.47 -38.27 27.13
CA MET A 1 -9.31 -37.46 26.68
C MET A 1 -9.77 -36.66 25.47
N LYS A 2 -10.05 -35.35 25.62
CA LYS A 2 -10.28 -34.49 24.46
C LYS A 2 -8.94 -34.40 23.74
N GLY A 3 -8.84 -34.95 22.53
CA GLY A 3 -7.64 -34.88 21.71
C GLY A 3 -7.23 -33.43 21.59
N CYS A 4 -5.99 -33.13 21.95
CA CYS A 4 -5.38 -31.83 21.67
C CYS A 4 -5.45 -31.68 20.15
N LYS A 5 -6.35 -30.81 19.61
CA LYS A 5 -6.32 -30.47 18.20
C LYS A 5 -4.92 -29.88 17.95
N ALA A 6 -4.16 -30.49 17.04
CA ALA A 6 -2.89 -29.92 16.62
C ALA A 6 -3.12 -28.44 16.26
N MET A 7 -2.28 -27.56 16.77
CA MET A 7 -2.35 -26.14 16.40
C MET A 7 -2.08 -26.06 14.90
N GLN A 8 -2.90 -25.32 14.17
CA GLN A 8 -2.78 -25.13 12.73
C GLN A 8 -2.22 -23.73 12.48
N PHE A 9 -1.19 -23.63 11.64
CA PHE A 9 -0.57 -22.34 11.34
C PHE A 9 -0.63 -22.05 9.84
N VAL A 10 -0.69 -20.75 9.51
CA VAL A 10 -0.42 -20.24 8.17
C VAL A 10 0.98 -19.64 8.16
N LEU A 11 1.79 -20.06 7.18
CA LEU A 11 3.07 -19.42 6.88
C LEU A 11 2.82 -18.29 5.89
N THR A 12 3.07 -17.07 6.34
CA THR A 12 2.84 -15.86 5.54
C THR A 12 4.14 -15.13 5.28
N PHE A 13 4.37 -14.79 4.01
CA PHE A 13 5.43 -13.88 3.60
C PHE A 13 4.85 -12.48 3.32
N ASP A 14 5.58 -11.45 3.76
CA ASP A 14 5.32 -10.05 3.44
C ASP A 14 6.59 -9.44 2.85
N VAL A 15 6.56 -9.09 1.57
CA VAL A 15 7.71 -8.57 0.84
C VAL A 15 7.47 -7.10 0.49
N GLY A 16 8.05 -6.24 1.31
CA GLY A 16 8.00 -4.79 1.13
C GLY A 16 9.21 -4.25 0.34
N THR A 17 9.22 -2.94 0.12
CA THR A 17 10.36 -2.27 -0.54
C THR A 17 11.64 -2.33 0.30
N GLN A 18 11.55 -2.31 1.63
CA GLN A 18 12.71 -2.19 2.54
C GLN A 18 13.06 -3.49 3.26
N SER A 19 12.21 -4.52 3.17
CA SER A 19 12.42 -5.77 3.91
C SER A 19 11.52 -6.88 3.41
N ALA A 20 11.95 -8.13 3.63
CA ALA A 20 11.10 -9.32 3.58
C ALA A 20 10.87 -9.85 4.99
N ARG A 21 9.66 -10.39 5.22
CA ARG A 21 9.27 -11.03 6.49
C ARG A 21 8.66 -12.38 6.22
N ALA A 22 8.93 -13.32 7.13
CA ALA A 22 8.18 -14.58 7.24
C ALA A 22 7.55 -14.65 8.63
N MET A 23 6.30 -15.07 8.69
CA MET A 23 5.50 -15.10 9.92
C MET A 23 4.75 -16.43 10.02
N LEU A 24 4.74 -17.02 11.20
CA LEU A 24 3.90 -18.15 11.56
C LEU A 24 2.71 -17.64 12.36
N VAL A 25 1.52 -17.65 11.74
CA VAL A 25 0.30 -17.05 12.30
C VAL A 25 -0.67 -18.14 12.75
N SER A 26 -1.22 -18.00 13.96
CA SER A 26 -2.21 -18.91 14.54
C SER A 26 -3.65 -18.51 14.14
N PRO A 27 -4.64 -19.42 14.32
CA PRO A 27 -6.06 -19.11 14.13
C PRO A 27 -6.60 -18.06 15.12
N THR A 28 -5.85 -17.73 16.16
CA THR A 28 -6.19 -16.63 17.08
C THR A 28 -5.60 -15.29 16.65
N GLY A 29 -4.92 -15.23 15.49
CA GLY A 29 -4.27 -14.02 14.98
C GLY A 29 -2.97 -13.64 15.68
N GLU A 30 -2.47 -14.52 16.54
CA GLU A 30 -1.17 -14.35 17.17
C GLU A 30 -0.05 -14.70 16.19
N ILE A 31 0.96 -13.84 16.08
CA ILE A 31 2.18 -14.10 15.33
C ILE A 31 3.14 -14.84 16.27
N ILE A 32 3.13 -16.15 16.18
CA ILE A 32 3.89 -17.05 17.10
C ILE A 32 5.38 -16.85 16.93
N LYS A 33 5.83 -16.72 15.69
CA LYS A 33 7.23 -16.46 15.32
C LYS A 33 7.28 -15.55 14.10
N LYS A 34 8.30 -14.72 14.06
CA LYS A 34 8.54 -13.80 12.94
C LYS A 34 10.04 -13.64 12.70
N VAL A 35 10.43 -13.70 11.44
CA VAL A 35 11.78 -13.33 10.99
C VAL A 35 11.65 -12.18 10.00
N LYS A 36 12.51 -11.17 10.12
CA LYS A 36 12.60 -10.02 9.22
C LYS A 36 14.01 -9.87 8.71
N LYS A 37 14.15 -9.74 7.39
CA LYS A 37 15.36 -9.32 6.72
C LYS A 37 15.19 -7.91 6.17
N THR A 38 15.92 -6.95 6.72
CA THR A 38 15.99 -5.58 6.19
C THR A 38 16.96 -5.55 5.00
N PHE A 39 16.63 -4.81 3.96
CA PHE A 39 17.45 -4.65 2.77
C PHE A 39 18.39 -3.46 2.92
N GLU A 40 19.69 -3.69 2.85
CA GLU A 40 20.69 -2.61 2.87
C GLU A 40 20.61 -1.77 1.60
N ARG A 41 20.43 -2.44 0.45
CA ARG A 41 20.24 -1.81 -0.87
C ARG A 41 18.95 -2.33 -1.49
N PRO A 42 17.81 -1.71 -1.17
CA PRO A 42 16.51 -2.18 -1.66
C PRO A 42 16.34 -2.08 -3.18
N TYR A 43 17.11 -1.22 -3.84
CA TYR A 43 17.19 -1.05 -5.28
C TYR A 43 18.50 -0.38 -5.67
N TYR A 44 18.80 -0.44 -6.96
CA TYR A 44 19.89 0.32 -7.58
C TYR A 44 19.34 1.22 -8.68
N SER A 45 20.13 2.22 -9.08
CA SER A 45 19.79 3.21 -10.11
C SER A 45 20.91 3.27 -11.13
N ILE A 46 20.66 2.80 -12.35
CA ILE A 46 21.59 2.93 -13.47
C ILE A 46 21.57 4.37 -13.98
N ASN A 47 20.39 4.99 -13.98
CA ASN A 47 20.20 6.39 -14.34
C ASN A 47 19.48 7.13 -13.20
N PRO A 48 19.64 8.45 -13.07
CA PRO A 48 18.92 9.24 -12.08
C PRO A 48 17.41 9.01 -12.15
N GLY A 49 16.82 8.65 -11.02
CA GLY A 49 15.40 8.39 -10.90
C GLY A 49 14.94 6.97 -11.27
N TRP A 50 15.81 6.13 -11.82
CA TRP A 50 15.50 4.72 -12.05
C TRP A 50 15.60 3.93 -10.77
N ALA A 51 14.79 2.87 -10.67
CA ALA A 51 14.81 1.98 -9.52
C ALA A 51 14.54 0.55 -9.96
N GLU A 52 15.57 -0.26 -9.92
CA GLU A 52 15.53 -1.66 -10.34
C GLU A 52 16.10 -2.56 -9.25
N GLN A 53 15.68 -3.82 -9.25
CA GLN A 53 16.25 -4.86 -8.40
C GLN A 53 16.12 -6.23 -9.09
N LYS A 54 17.09 -7.11 -8.87
CA LYS A 54 17.05 -8.49 -9.38
C LYS A 54 15.86 -9.25 -8.80
N PRO A 55 15.10 -10.00 -9.60
CA PRO A 55 14.03 -10.85 -9.09
C PRO A 55 14.51 -11.86 -8.06
N GLU A 56 15.71 -12.43 -8.28
CA GLU A 56 16.34 -13.40 -7.37
C GLU A 56 16.63 -12.80 -6.00
N PHE A 57 16.98 -11.51 -5.92
CA PHE A 57 17.19 -10.82 -4.65
C PHE A 57 16.01 -10.98 -3.68
N TYR A 58 14.78 -10.85 -4.20
CA TYR A 58 13.57 -11.02 -3.40
C TYR A 58 13.32 -12.48 -3.05
N TRP A 59 13.56 -13.40 -4.02
CA TRP A 59 13.39 -14.83 -3.77
C TRP A 59 14.39 -15.35 -2.74
N ASP A 60 15.66 -14.97 -2.86
CA ASP A 60 16.71 -15.31 -1.89
C ASP A 60 16.37 -14.78 -0.49
N ALA A 61 15.78 -13.60 -0.41
CA ALA A 61 15.32 -13.05 0.86
C ALA A 61 14.19 -13.90 1.47
N ILE A 62 13.22 -14.33 0.66
CA ILE A 62 12.15 -15.26 1.07
C ILE A 62 12.76 -16.58 1.57
N CYS A 63 13.68 -17.18 0.83
CA CYS A 63 14.36 -18.42 1.23
C CYS A 63 15.08 -18.25 2.59
N GLN A 64 15.83 -17.17 2.75
CA GLN A 64 16.56 -16.90 4.00
C GLN A 64 15.65 -16.73 5.21
N VAL A 65 14.60 -15.89 5.10
CA VAL A 65 13.67 -15.69 6.22
C VAL A 65 12.85 -16.95 6.51
N SER A 66 12.56 -17.77 5.49
CA SER A 66 11.87 -19.05 5.64
C SER A 66 12.72 -20.08 6.42
N LEU A 67 13.96 -20.30 5.99
CA LEU A 67 14.89 -21.23 6.64
C LEU A 67 15.19 -20.82 8.08
N GLN A 68 15.39 -19.51 8.33
CA GLN A 68 15.57 -19.02 9.69
C GLN A 68 14.31 -19.23 10.54
N LEU A 69 13.12 -18.91 10.00
CA LEU A 69 11.86 -19.10 10.71
C LEU A 69 11.60 -20.57 11.04
N LYS A 70 11.94 -21.49 10.12
CA LYS A 70 11.89 -22.94 10.35
C LYS A 70 12.71 -23.35 11.56
N ASN A 71 13.94 -22.86 11.65
CA ASN A 71 14.81 -23.16 12.78
C ASN A 71 14.24 -22.59 14.10
N ASP A 72 13.69 -21.37 14.07
CA ASP A 72 13.12 -20.71 15.25
C ASP A 72 11.79 -21.31 15.69
N ALA A 73 11.02 -21.87 14.76
CA ALA A 73 9.71 -22.50 15.01
C ALA A 73 9.85 -23.94 15.53
N GLY A 74 10.91 -24.67 15.16
CA GLY A 74 11.12 -26.06 15.56
C GLY A 74 9.94 -26.93 15.15
N LYS A 75 9.37 -27.68 16.10
CA LYS A 75 8.24 -28.60 15.83
C LYS A 75 6.95 -27.94 15.36
N LEU A 76 6.76 -26.63 15.61
CA LEU A 76 5.58 -25.91 15.12
C LEU A 76 5.56 -25.81 13.60
N TRP A 77 6.71 -26.00 12.94
CA TRP A 77 6.81 -26.01 11.49
C TRP A 77 6.01 -27.11 10.80
N ASP A 78 5.85 -28.24 11.48
CA ASP A 78 5.13 -29.41 10.98
C ASP A 78 3.60 -29.21 11.01
N ASP A 79 3.12 -28.21 11.77
CA ASP A 79 1.70 -27.88 11.90
C ASP A 79 1.24 -26.79 10.89
N ILE A 80 2.07 -26.41 9.91
CA ILE A 80 1.70 -25.48 8.85
C ILE A 80 0.70 -26.14 7.91
N ILE A 81 -0.44 -25.46 7.67
CA ILE A 81 -1.53 -25.98 6.81
C ILE A 81 -1.62 -25.28 5.46
N ALA A 82 -1.01 -24.09 5.30
CA ALA A 82 -1.00 -23.31 4.07
C ALA A 82 0.13 -22.30 4.05
N VAL A 83 0.49 -21.88 2.83
CA VAL A 83 1.48 -20.83 2.56
C VAL A 83 0.82 -19.71 1.77
N THR A 84 1.16 -18.47 2.07
CA THR A 84 0.70 -17.31 1.33
C THR A 84 1.78 -16.22 1.28
N CYS A 85 1.67 -15.33 0.30
CA CYS A 85 2.60 -14.23 0.12
C CYS A 85 1.83 -12.96 -0.27
N THR A 86 2.14 -11.86 0.39
CA THR A 86 1.74 -10.51 0.00
C THR A 86 2.97 -9.69 -0.32
N CYS A 87 2.86 -8.73 -1.22
CA CYS A 87 4.00 -7.91 -1.62
C CYS A 87 3.60 -6.53 -2.13
N ILE A 88 4.64 -5.70 -2.36
CA ILE A 88 4.52 -4.38 -2.96
C ILE A 88 3.82 -4.42 -4.33
N ARG A 89 3.02 -3.39 -4.58
CA ARG A 89 2.27 -3.17 -5.82
C ARG A 89 3.14 -2.58 -6.92
N ASP A 90 2.66 -2.64 -8.18
CA ASP A 90 3.20 -1.91 -9.34
C ASP A 90 4.71 -2.08 -9.55
N SER A 91 5.23 -3.26 -9.21
CA SER A 91 6.61 -3.65 -9.46
C SER A 91 6.61 -4.82 -10.44
N CYS A 92 7.18 -4.61 -11.63
CA CYS A 92 6.95 -5.47 -12.77
C CYS A 92 8.23 -6.02 -13.40
N LEU A 93 8.10 -7.14 -14.11
CA LEU A 93 9.15 -7.76 -14.89
C LEU A 93 8.58 -8.51 -16.10
N CYS A 94 9.48 -8.84 -17.04
CA CYS A 94 9.19 -9.68 -18.19
C CYS A 94 9.81 -11.06 -17.99
N VAL A 95 9.09 -12.11 -18.35
CA VAL A 95 9.59 -13.49 -18.30
C VAL A 95 9.43 -14.17 -19.65
N ASP A 96 10.30 -15.16 -19.92
CA ASP A 96 10.22 -16.03 -21.10
C ASP A 96 9.21 -17.20 -20.91
N GLU A 97 9.15 -18.11 -21.88
CA GLU A 97 8.26 -19.28 -21.86
C GLU A 97 8.57 -20.26 -20.69
N ASN A 98 9.78 -20.24 -20.18
CA ASN A 98 10.19 -21.02 -19.01
C ASN A 98 10.01 -20.26 -17.69
N ALA A 99 9.34 -19.10 -17.75
CA ALA A 99 9.16 -18.16 -16.64
C ALA A 99 10.49 -17.65 -16.04
N LEU A 100 11.56 -17.65 -16.83
CA LEU A 100 12.84 -17.05 -16.44
C LEU A 100 12.78 -15.54 -16.68
N PRO A 101 13.22 -14.72 -15.69
CA PRO A 101 13.28 -13.28 -15.86
C PRO A 101 14.18 -12.86 -17.03
N LEU A 102 13.67 -12.03 -17.92
CA LEU A 102 14.40 -11.45 -19.03
C LEU A 102 15.10 -10.13 -18.66
N ARG A 103 14.68 -9.54 -17.53
CA ARG A 103 15.22 -8.29 -17.00
C ARG A 103 14.97 -8.18 -15.50
N ASP A 104 15.65 -7.23 -14.90
CA ASP A 104 15.44 -6.87 -13.51
C ASP A 104 14.06 -6.20 -13.30
N VAL A 105 13.51 -6.32 -12.08
CA VAL A 105 12.23 -5.74 -11.70
C VAL A 105 12.32 -4.21 -11.75
N ILE A 106 11.42 -3.57 -12.47
CA ILE A 106 11.18 -2.13 -12.35
C ILE A 106 10.25 -1.92 -11.16
N LEU A 107 10.70 -1.14 -10.18
CA LEU A 107 9.96 -0.91 -8.95
C LEU A 107 8.95 0.23 -9.09
N TRP A 108 7.91 0.21 -8.27
CA TRP A 108 6.85 1.22 -8.22
C TRP A 108 7.32 2.68 -8.02
N LEU A 109 8.52 2.86 -7.47
CA LEU A 109 9.12 4.19 -7.21
C LEU A 109 9.99 4.70 -8.38
N ASP A 110 10.13 3.91 -9.44
CA ASP A 110 10.85 4.28 -10.65
C ASP A 110 10.22 5.50 -11.34
N LYS A 111 11.07 6.38 -11.87
CA LYS A 111 10.64 7.65 -12.47
C LYS A 111 11.04 7.76 -13.95
N ARG A 112 11.37 6.63 -14.61
CA ARG A 112 11.65 6.66 -16.03
C ARG A 112 10.43 7.06 -16.83
N GLU A 113 10.65 7.78 -17.92
CA GLU A 113 9.60 8.23 -18.81
C GLU A 113 9.86 7.77 -20.24
N VAL A 114 8.79 7.44 -20.95
CA VAL A 114 8.82 7.16 -22.37
C VAL A 114 8.80 8.46 -23.14
N THR A 115 9.74 8.67 -24.04
CA THR A 115 9.85 9.87 -24.88
C THR A 115 9.29 9.68 -26.29
N THR A 116 9.13 8.44 -26.76
CA THR A 116 8.85 8.05 -28.15
C THR A 116 7.44 7.52 -28.40
N LEU A 117 6.52 7.68 -27.42
CA LEU A 117 5.15 7.18 -27.55
C LEU A 117 4.41 7.80 -28.74
N LYS A 118 3.77 6.93 -29.54
CA LYS A 118 2.83 7.39 -30.57
C LYS A 118 1.75 8.28 -29.95
N PRO A 119 1.44 9.44 -30.54
CA PRO A 119 0.38 10.31 -30.05
C PRO A 119 -0.97 9.57 -29.97
N LEU A 120 -1.82 9.97 -29.02
CA LEU A 120 -3.21 9.53 -29.00
C LEU A 120 -3.90 9.88 -30.32
N THR A 121 -4.77 9.02 -30.81
CA THR A 121 -5.60 9.29 -31.98
C THR A 121 -6.52 10.51 -31.75
N ARG A 122 -7.05 11.10 -32.83
CA ARG A 122 -7.98 12.26 -32.70
C ARG A 122 -9.19 11.90 -31.83
N LEU A 123 -9.76 10.69 -32.01
CA LEU A 123 -10.89 10.20 -31.23
C LEU A 123 -10.54 10.06 -29.75
N GLN A 124 -9.40 9.40 -29.41
CA GLN A 124 -8.95 9.25 -28.04
C GLN A 124 -8.71 10.61 -27.35
N ARG A 125 -8.04 11.55 -28.04
CA ARG A 125 -7.85 12.91 -27.51
C ARG A 125 -9.16 13.61 -27.23
N MET A 126 -10.12 13.53 -28.13
CA MET A 126 -11.45 14.13 -27.95
C MET A 126 -12.17 13.52 -26.75
N LEU A 127 -12.20 12.19 -26.63
CA LEU A 127 -12.87 11.49 -25.54
C LEU A 127 -12.23 11.82 -24.17
N PHE A 128 -10.91 11.74 -24.06
CA PHE A 128 -10.22 12.06 -22.81
C PHE A 128 -10.30 13.56 -22.46
N SER A 129 -10.36 14.46 -23.45
CA SER A 129 -10.56 15.88 -23.20
C SER A 129 -11.99 16.19 -22.72
N ALA A 130 -12.99 15.50 -23.26
CA ALA A 130 -14.40 15.66 -22.85
C ALA A 130 -14.62 15.33 -21.35
N VAL A 131 -13.80 14.42 -20.80
CA VAL A 131 -13.82 14.04 -19.38
C VAL A 131 -12.68 14.71 -18.57
N SER A 132 -11.98 15.70 -19.14
CA SER A 132 -10.87 16.42 -18.49
C SER A 132 -9.70 15.54 -18.01
N MET A 133 -9.49 14.38 -18.64
CA MET A 133 -8.46 13.41 -18.25
C MET A 133 -7.26 13.32 -19.20
N ARG A 134 -7.24 14.13 -20.24
CA ARG A 134 -6.21 14.03 -21.28
C ARG A 134 -4.79 14.16 -20.73
N GLU A 135 -4.51 15.16 -19.91
CA GLU A 135 -3.18 15.36 -19.32
C GLU A 135 -2.77 14.19 -18.42
N SER A 136 -3.70 13.70 -17.60
CA SER A 136 -3.45 12.55 -16.72
C SER A 136 -3.18 11.28 -17.52
N VAL A 137 -3.94 11.02 -18.58
CA VAL A 137 -3.73 9.86 -19.47
C VAL A 137 -2.37 9.96 -20.18
N GLU A 138 -2.02 11.13 -20.72
CA GLU A 138 -0.72 11.36 -21.37
C GLU A 138 0.44 11.15 -20.38
N LEU A 139 0.28 11.59 -19.11
CA LEU A 139 1.25 11.34 -18.05
C LEU A 139 1.37 9.85 -17.72
N GLN A 140 0.24 9.17 -17.48
CA GLN A 140 0.23 7.73 -17.16
C GLN A 140 0.88 6.88 -18.25
N ARG A 141 0.65 7.24 -19.52
CA ARG A 141 1.31 6.59 -20.65
C ARG A 141 2.82 6.75 -20.62
N LYS A 142 3.31 7.93 -20.21
CA LYS A 142 4.75 8.23 -20.16
C LYS A 142 5.46 7.48 -19.03
N VAL A 143 4.87 7.45 -17.84
CA VAL A 143 5.50 6.87 -16.64
C VAL A 143 5.29 5.37 -16.51
N SER A 144 4.55 4.76 -17.42
CA SER A 144 4.21 3.33 -17.38
C SER A 144 5.39 2.45 -17.80
N ALA A 145 5.80 1.54 -16.92
CA ALA A 145 6.91 0.63 -17.15
C ALA A 145 6.69 -0.27 -18.38
N CYS A 146 5.48 -0.81 -18.59
CA CYS A 146 5.18 -1.64 -19.76
C CYS A 146 5.38 -0.89 -21.08
N ASN A 147 4.95 0.37 -21.15
CA ASN A 147 5.17 1.19 -22.34
C ASN A 147 6.65 1.51 -22.54
N TRP A 148 7.36 1.77 -21.44
CA TRP A 148 8.79 2.07 -21.52
C TRP A 148 9.58 0.86 -22.05
N ILE A 149 9.37 -0.34 -21.53
CA ILE A 149 10.04 -1.57 -21.97
C ILE A 149 9.74 -1.80 -23.46
N ARG A 150 8.47 -1.69 -23.85
CA ARG A 150 8.03 -1.90 -25.23
C ARG A 150 8.71 -0.97 -26.24
N GLU A 151 8.92 0.30 -25.87
CA GLU A 151 9.48 1.30 -26.76
C GLU A 151 11.03 1.33 -26.73
N ASN A 152 11.65 1.01 -25.61
CA ASN A 152 13.09 1.14 -25.42
C ASN A 152 13.84 -0.21 -25.44
N GLU A 153 13.17 -1.32 -25.11
CA GLU A 153 13.74 -2.67 -25.05
C GLU A 153 12.94 -3.61 -25.98
N LYS A 154 12.79 -3.23 -27.24
CA LYS A 154 11.91 -3.91 -28.20
C LYS A 154 12.25 -5.40 -28.37
N GLU A 155 13.53 -5.75 -28.54
CA GLU A 155 13.96 -7.15 -28.68
C GLU A 155 13.61 -7.99 -27.45
N LEU A 156 13.71 -7.39 -26.24
CA LEU A 156 13.30 -8.02 -25.00
C LEU A 156 11.78 -8.18 -24.96
N TRP A 157 11.04 -7.13 -25.35
CA TRP A 157 9.59 -7.19 -25.39
C TRP A 157 9.08 -8.27 -26.36
N ASP A 158 9.70 -8.40 -27.52
CA ASP A 158 9.34 -9.41 -28.51
C ASP A 158 9.57 -10.84 -27.96
N LYS A 159 10.61 -11.07 -27.14
CA LYS A 159 10.90 -12.33 -26.45
C LYS A 159 10.04 -12.55 -25.19
N THR A 160 9.34 -11.53 -24.70
CA THR A 160 8.54 -11.62 -23.48
C THR A 160 7.33 -12.53 -23.71
N TYR A 161 7.29 -13.65 -22.99
CA TYR A 161 6.12 -14.51 -22.94
C TYR A 161 5.03 -13.91 -22.04
N LYS A 162 5.39 -13.47 -20.81
CA LYS A 162 4.49 -12.79 -19.90
C LYS A 162 5.13 -11.53 -19.30
N PHE A 163 4.34 -10.46 -19.26
CA PHE A 163 4.58 -9.28 -18.44
C PHE A 163 3.79 -9.45 -17.15
N ILE A 164 4.48 -9.51 -16.01
CA ILE A 164 3.91 -9.83 -14.71
C ILE A 164 4.35 -8.85 -13.63
N PHE A 165 3.58 -8.75 -12.57
CA PHE A 165 4.03 -8.11 -11.34
C PHE A 165 4.86 -9.07 -10.49
N LEU A 166 5.56 -8.52 -9.49
CA LEU A 166 6.36 -9.29 -8.55
C LEU A 166 5.52 -10.36 -7.81
N SER A 167 4.23 -10.10 -7.58
CA SER A 167 3.28 -11.06 -7.03
C SER A 167 3.10 -12.30 -7.92
N GLY A 168 2.98 -12.13 -9.23
CA GLY A 168 2.91 -13.23 -10.20
C GLY A 168 4.21 -14.02 -10.25
N TYR A 169 5.37 -13.36 -10.11
CA TYR A 169 6.65 -14.03 -9.98
C TYR A 169 6.73 -14.90 -8.73
N PHE A 170 6.30 -14.41 -7.56
CA PHE A 170 6.25 -15.21 -6.35
C PHE A 170 5.26 -16.37 -6.47
N THR A 171 4.08 -16.12 -7.04
CA THR A 171 3.10 -17.19 -7.30
C THR A 171 3.71 -18.32 -8.15
N TYR A 172 4.43 -17.95 -9.21
CA TYR A 172 5.17 -18.93 -10.02
C TYR A 172 6.25 -19.65 -9.22
N LYS A 173 7.06 -18.92 -8.46
CA LYS A 173 8.14 -19.53 -7.65
C LYS A 173 7.56 -20.56 -6.67
N PHE A 174 6.49 -20.27 -5.96
CA PHE A 174 5.90 -21.18 -4.98
C PHE A 174 5.16 -22.37 -5.62
N SER A 175 4.41 -22.16 -6.69
CA SER A 175 3.45 -23.14 -7.22
C SER A 175 3.78 -23.72 -8.60
N GLY A 176 4.78 -23.16 -9.31
CA GLY A 176 5.09 -23.49 -10.68
C GLY A 176 4.10 -22.96 -11.73
N LYS A 177 3.12 -22.10 -11.35
CA LYS A 177 2.07 -21.59 -12.25
C LYS A 177 2.17 -20.08 -12.44
N LEU A 178 2.19 -19.63 -13.72
CA LEU A 178 2.14 -18.22 -14.09
C LEU A 178 0.72 -17.65 -13.98
N ILE A 179 0.24 -17.53 -12.74
CA ILE A 179 -1.09 -17.05 -12.36
C ILE A 179 -0.90 -15.96 -11.31
N ASP A 180 -1.79 -14.98 -11.26
CA ASP A 180 -1.78 -13.98 -10.18
C ASP A 180 -3.19 -13.71 -9.64
N SER A 181 -3.27 -13.15 -8.45
CA SER A 181 -4.55 -12.69 -7.89
C SER A 181 -5.01 -11.40 -8.54
N CYS A 182 -6.30 -11.29 -8.88
CA CYS A 182 -6.87 -10.03 -9.35
C CYS A 182 -6.71 -8.89 -8.33
N ALA A 183 -6.55 -9.20 -7.04
CA ALA A 183 -6.31 -8.23 -5.98
C ALA A 183 -4.86 -7.69 -5.93
N ASN A 184 -3.97 -8.21 -6.79
CA ASN A 184 -2.63 -7.70 -7.02
C ASN A 184 -2.56 -6.73 -8.22
N MET A 185 -3.61 -6.68 -9.06
CA MET A 185 -3.62 -5.91 -10.30
C MET A 185 -3.83 -4.41 -10.04
N ILE A 186 -2.87 -3.81 -9.35
CA ILE A 186 -2.85 -2.40 -8.94
C ILE A 186 -1.59 -1.76 -9.49
N GLY A 187 -1.75 -0.85 -10.44
CA GLY A 187 -0.63 -0.15 -11.08
C GLY A 187 -0.80 0.01 -12.59
N HIS A 188 0.33 0.09 -13.29
CA HIS A 188 0.41 0.43 -14.71
C HIS A 188 0.21 -0.79 -15.63
N ILE A 189 -1.00 -1.37 -15.61
CA ILE A 189 -1.36 -2.58 -16.36
C ILE A 189 -2.80 -2.47 -16.89
N PRO A 190 -3.16 -3.07 -18.07
CA PRO A 190 -4.48 -2.94 -18.68
C PRO A 190 -5.55 -3.80 -17.96
N PHE A 191 -5.86 -3.45 -16.73
CA PHE A 191 -6.81 -4.15 -15.86
C PHE A 191 -8.06 -3.31 -15.62
N ASP A 192 -9.24 -3.91 -15.77
CA ASP A 192 -10.51 -3.29 -15.41
C ASP A 192 -10.91 -3.69 -13.98
N SER A 193 -10.62 -2.82 -13.04
CA SER A 193 -10.89 -3.05 -11.62
C SER A 193 -12.37 -3.28 -11.33
N LYS A 194 -13.29 -2.69 -12.11
CA LYS A 194 -14.73 -2.81 -11.91
C LYS A 194 -15.23 -4.23 -12.16
N ILE A 195 -14.74 -4.89 -13.21
CA ILE A 195 -15.10 -6.26 -13.55
C ILE A 195 -14.08 -7.29 -13.09
N ARG A 196 -12.97 -6.85 -12.45
CA ARG A 196 -11.88 -7.67 -11.90
C ARG A 196 -11.24 -8.58 -12.96
N LYS A 197 -11.08 -8.08 -14.19
CA LYS A 197 -10.55 -8.81 -15.34
C LYS A 197 -9.66 -7.92 -16.19
N TRP A 198 -8.88 -8.53 -17.05
CA TRP A 198 -8.15 -7.80 -18.10
C TRP A 198 -9.11 -7.03 -19.00
N MET A 199 -8.75 -5.81 -19.37
CA MET A 199 -9.48 -5.02 -20.36
C MET A 199 -9.52 -5.79 -21.69
N LYS A 200 -10.66 -5.75 -22.37
CA LYS A 200 -10.81 -6.38 -23.69
C LYS A 200 -9.84 -5.77 -24.70
N PRO A 201 -9.41 -6.50 -25.75
CA PRO A 201 -8.49 -5.99 -26.75
C PRO A 201 -8.94 -4.71 -27.45
N ASP A 202 -10.26 -4.52 -27.61
CA ASP A 202 -10.90 -3.36 -28.24
C ASP A 202 -11.23 -2.21 -27.29
N ASP A 203 -10.90 -2.33 -25.99
CA ASP A 203 -11.14 -1.27 -25.00
C ASP A 203 -10.21 -0.07 -25.28
N LEU A 204 -10.80 1.11 -25.46
CA LEU A 204 -10.07 2.35 -25.76
C LEU A 204 -9.08 2.73 -24.66
N ARG A 205 -9.30 2.32 -23.41
CA ARG A 205 -8.42 2.58 -22.27
C ARG A 205 -7.09 1.82 -22.36
N ARG A 206 -7.02 0.73 -23.15
CA ARG A 206 -5.77 -0.01 -23.36
C ARG A 206 -4.65 0.83 -23.96
N CYS A 207 -4.97 1.92 -24.64
CA CYS A 207 -3.94 2.84 -25.14
C CYS A 207 -3.12 3.49 -24.01
N ILE A 208 -3.58 3.40 -22.74
CA ILE A 208 -2.85 3.92 -21.58
C ILE A 208 -1.70 2.96 -21.24
N PHE A 209 -1.99 1.66 -21.14
CA PHE A 209 -1.07 0.59 -20.79
C PHE A 209 -1.08 -0.46 -21.91
N ASN A 210 -0.10 -0.39 -22.80
CA ASN A 210 -0.14 -1.13 -24.05
C ASN A 210 0.57 -2.48 -23.91
N VAL A 211 -0.14 -3.47 -23.35
CA VAL A 211 0.32 -4.85 -23.23
C VAL A 211 -0.62 -5.75 -24.03
N GLU A 212 -0.07 -6.60 -24.90
CA GLU A 212 -0.82 -7.57 -25.69
C GLU A 212 -1.53 -8.58 -24.77
N GLN A 213 -2.71 -9.06 -25.19
CA GLN A 213 -3.54 -9.96 -24.34
C GLN A 213 -2.81 -11.26 -23.99
N GLU A 214 -2.08 -11.80 -24.94
CA GLU A 214 -1.30 -13.03 -24.79
C GLU A 214 -0.12 -12.91 -23.82
N LYS A 215 0.37 -11.68 -23.58
CA LYS A 215 1.44 -11.41 -22.60
C LYS A 215 0.93 -11.21 -21.17
N LEU A 216 -0.38 -11.21 -20.95
CA LEU A 216 -0.97 -11.12 -19.62
C LEU A 216 -1.13 -12.52 -19.02
N CYS A 217 -0.94 -12.65 -17.69
CA CYS A 217 -1.13 -13.92 -17.00
C CYS A 217 -2.61 -14.24 -16.73
N GLU A 218 -2.90 -15.47 -16.37
CA GLU A 218 -4.20 -15.86 -15.85
C GLU A 218 -4.44 -15.19 -14.49
N LEU A 219 -5.69 -14.81 -14.20
CA LEU A 219 -6.08 -14.20 -12.94
C LEU A 219 -7.04 -15.11 -12.17
N VAL A 220 -6.82 -15.16 -10.85
CA VAL A 220 -7.69 -15.84 -9.89
C VAL A 220 -8.21 -14.90 -8.82
N GLU A 221 -9.29 -15.27 -8.16
CA GLU A 221 -9.80 -14.54 -7.01
C GLU A 221 -8.93 -14.80 -5.76
N PRO A 222 -8.83 -13.84 -4.81
CA PRO A 222 -8.23 -14.07 -3.51
C PRO A 222 -8.87 -15.28 -2.80
N GLY A 223 -8.08 -16.06 -2.07
CA GLY A 223 -8.51 -17.30 -1.43
C GLY A 223 -8.45 -18.53 -2.35
N THR A 224 -8.09 -18.39 -3.62
CA THR A 224 -7.89 -19.53 -4.51
C THR A 224 -6.63 -20.31 -4.13
N ILE A 225 -6.74 -21.62 -3.98
CA ILE A 225 -5.58 -22.53 -3.88
C ILE A 225 -4.98 -22.65 -5.29
N VAL A 226 -3.83 -22.00 -5.50
CA VAL A 226 -3.15 -21.97 -6.81
C VAL A 226 -2.53 -23.31 -7.16
N GLY A 227 -1.85 -23.92 -6.19
CA GLY A 227 -1.17 -25.20 -6.35
C GLY A 227 -0.42 -25.59 -5.09
N PRO A 228 0.20 -26.78 -5.09
CA PRO A 228 1.04 -27.21 -3.99
C PRO A 228 2.42 -26.54 -4.05
N ILE A 229 3.08 -26.41 -2.90
CA ILE A 229 4.51 -26.12 -2.82
C ILE A 229 5.26 -27.25 -3.54
N THR A 230 6.11 -26.89 -4.50
CA THR A 230 6.86 -27.85 -5.30
C THR A 230 8.07 -28.40 -4.53
N GLU A 231 8.57 -29.57 -4.93
CA GLU A 231 9.79 -30.17 -4.38
C GLU A 231 10.98 -29.18 -4.40
N LYS A 232 11.17 -28.49 -5.52
CA LYS A 232 12.24 -27.47 -5.68
C LYS A 232 12.14 -26.38 -4.61
N VAL A 233 10.94 -25.85 -4.40
CA VAL A 233 10.69 -24.81 -3.37
C VAL A 233 10.89 -25.36 -1.98
N SER A 234 10.47 -26.61 -1.74
CA SER A 234 10.69 -27.27 -0.45
C SER A 234 12.19 -27.36 -0.11
N ILE A 235 13.01 -27.72 -1.09
CA ILE A 235 14.48 -27.77 -0.92
C ILE A 235 15.05 -26.37 -0.65
N GLU A 236 14.63 -25.34 -1.41
CA GLU A 236 15.15 -23.97 -1.31
C GLU A 236 14.73 -23.26 0.00
N THR A 237 13.53 -23.50 0.47
CA THR A 237 12.89 -22.74 1.57
C THR A 237 12.71 -23.52 2.87
N GLY A 238 12.84 -24.84 2.80
CA GLY A 238 12.51 -25.74 3.90
C GLY A 238 11.02 -25.89 4.23
N ILE A 239 10.13 -25.30 3.41
CA ILE A 239 8.67 -25.47 3.54
C ILE A 239 8.30 -26.89 3.13
N PRO A 240 7.43 -27.60 3.86
CA PRO A 240 6.99 -28.95 3.46
C PRO A 240 6.39 -28.95 2.05
N GLU A 241 6.83 -29.91 1.22
CA GLU A 241 6.28 -30.14 -0.11
C GLU A 241 4.78 -30.48 -0.01
N GLY A 242 4.01 -30.09 -1.03
CA GLY A 242 2.58 -30.40 -1.12
C GLY A 242 1.67 -29.47 -0.32
N LEU A 243 2.19 -28.60 0.54
CA LEU A 243 1.37 -27.59 1.21
C LEU A 243 0.72 -26.67 0.18
N PRO A 244 -0.57 -26.31 0.33
CA PRO A 244 -1.25 -25.42 -0.61
C PRO A 244 -0.70 -23.99 -0.52
N PHE A 245 -0.36 -23.42 -1.69
CA PHE A 245 -0.11 -21.99 -1.83
C PHE A 245 -1.41 -21.28 -2.19
N ILE A 246 -1.78 -20.25 -1.40
CA ILE A 246 -3.05 -19.55 -1.50
C ILE A 246 -2.80 -18.14 -2.01
N ALA A 247 -3.51 -17.78 -3.10
CA ALA A 247 -3.50 -16.43 -3.65
C ALA A 247 -4.19 -15.46 -2.68
N THR A 248 -3.54 -14.33 -2.42
CA THR A 248 -4.11 -13.25 -1.59
C THR A 248 -4.17 -11.95 -2.38
N GLY A 249 -3.54 -10.89 -1.95
CA GLY A 249 -3.49 -9.63 -2.69
C GLY A 249 -2.32 -8.77 -2.26
N SER A 250 -2.34 -7.52 -2.69
CA SER A 250 -1.28 -6.57 -2.39
C SER A 250 -1.14 -6.31 -0.89
N ASP A 251 0.04 -5.83 -0.48
CA ASP A 251 0.35 -5.43 0.89
C ASP A 251 -0.74 -4.52 1.49
N LYS A 252 -1.20 -3.50 0.76
CA LYS A 252 -2.24 -2.57 1.24
C LYS A 252 -3.63 -3.19 1.31
N GLY A 253 -3.99 -4.07 0.37
CA GLY A 253 -5.25 -4.82 0.43
C GLY A 253 -5.29 -5.77 1.63
N CYS A 254 -4.19 -6.49 1.86
CA CYS A 254 -4.02 -7.35 3.03
C CYS A 254 -3.99 -6.53 4.34
N GLU A 255 -3.28 -5.38 4.37
CA GLU A 255 -3.24 -4.48 5.53
C GLU A 255 -4.65 -4.03 5.93
N THR A 256 -5.48 -3.62 4.95
CA THR A 256 -6.85 -3.17 5.20
C THR A 256 -7.71 -4.26 5.84
N LEU A 257 -7.60 -5.51 5.35
CA LEU A 257 -8.29 -6.65 5.95
C LEU A 257 -7.74 -6.96 7.35
N GLY A 258 -6.42 -6.99 7.51
CA GLY A 258 -5.76 -7.24 8.80
C GLY A 258 -6.11 -6.21 9.87
N LEU A 259 -6.45 -4.98 9.45
CA LEU A 259 -6.99 -3.92 10.31
C LEU A 259 -8.49 -4.05 10.57
N SER A 260 -9.13 -5.19 10.31
CA SER A 260 -10.58 -5.40 10.52
C SER A 260 -11.50 -4.56 9.61
N CYS A 261 -10.97 -3.88 8.59
CA CYS A 261 -11.75 -3.02 7.71
C CYS A 261 -12.39 -3.85 6.58
N SER A 262 -13.39 -4.66 6.91
CA SER A 262 -14.14 -5.50 5.97
C SER A 262 -15.51 -4.92 5.57
N THR A 263 -15.93 -3.81 6.20
CA THR A 263 -17.23 -3.16 5.99
C THR A 263 -17.06 -1.67 5.68
N PRO A 264 -18.02 -1.02 4.99
CA PRO A 264 -17.90 0.38 4.56
C PRO A 264 -17.89 1.41 5.70
N ASP A 265 -18.29 1.04 6.90
CA ASP A 265 -18.29 1.91 8.08
C ASP A 265 -16.95 1.93 8.84
N LYS A 266 -15.95 1.21 8.33
CA LYS A 266 -14.58 1.18 8.86
C LYS A 266 -13.59 1.69 7.82
N ALA A 267 -12.64 2.52 8.27
CA ALA A 267 -11.55 2.98 7.42
C ALA A 267 -10.19 2.52 7.95
N ALA A 268 -9.31 2.14 7.05
CA ALA A 268 -7.90 1.88 7.33
C ALA A 268 -7.06 3.10 6.98
N ILE A 269 -6.30 3.65 7.93
CA ILE A 269 -5.26 4.64 7.67
C ILE A 269 -3.90 3.97 7.82
N SER A 270 -3.06 4.09 6.80
CA SER A 270 -1.67 3.66 6.85
C SER A 270 -0.75 4.88 6.89
N PHE A 271 -0.03 5.04 8.01
CA PHE A 271 0.96 6.10 8.21
C PHE A 271 2.35 5.63 7.77
N GLY A 272 2.46 5.31 6.48
CA GLY A 272 3.72 4.91 5.84
C GLY A 272 4.40 6.05 5.09
N THR A 273 5.48 5.75 4.35
CA THR A 273 6.14 6.70 3.44
C THR A 273 5.12 7.41 2.55
N THR A 274 4.17 6.67 1.99
CA THR A 274 2.90 7.15 1.45
C THR A 274 1.85 6.99 2.53
N ALA A 275 1.12 8.05 2.87
CA ALA A 275 -0.04 7.93 3.75
C ALA A 275 -1.29 7.64 2.92
N THR A 276 -2.09 6.69 3.37
CA THR A 276 -3.31 6.28 2.65
C THR A 276 -4.50 6.19 3.59
N ILE A 277 -5.69 6.47 3.05
CA ILE A 277 -6.95 6.08 3.67
C ILE A 277 -7.73 5.20 2.70
N GLN A 278 -8.18 4.05 3.18
CA GLN A 278 -8.81 3.01 2.38
C GLN A 278 -10.05 2.47 3.07
N LEU A 279 -11.07 2.16 2.27
CA LEU A 279 -12.29 1.49 2.71
C LEU A 279 -12.39 0.10 2.06
N THR A 280 -13.31 -0.74 2.56
CA THR A 280 -13.77 -1.93 1.85
C THR A 280 -15.25 -1.81 1.56
N THR A 281 -15.63 -1.94 0.27
CA THR A 281 -17.02 -1.82 -0.17
C THR A 281 -17.46 -3.03 -1.01
N PRO A 282 -18.71 -3.53 -0.84
CA PRO A 282 -19.24 -4.61 -1.66
C PRO A 282 -19.68 -4.13 -3.07
N PHE A 283 -19.49 -2.88 -3.39
CA PHE A 283 -19.82 -2.27 -4.68
C PHE A 283 -18.65 -1.43 -5.18
N TYR A 284 -18.51 -1.35 -6.51
CA TYR A 284 -17.48 -0.53 -7.15
C TYR A 284 -17.79 0.96 -6.99
N MET A 285 -16.80 1.70 -6.52
CA MET A 285 -16.89 3.14 -6.32
C MET A 285 -15.51 3.78 -6.52
N GLU A 286 -15.38 4.64 -7.53
CA GLU A 286 -14.16 5.40 -7.74
C GLU A 286 -13.91 6.39 -6.58
N PRO A 287 -12.75 6.36 -5.92
CA PRO A 287 -12.43 7.31 -4.84
C PRO A 287 -12.38 8.76 -5.31
N LEU A 288 -11.92 8.94 -6.53
CA LEU A 288 -11.86 10.21 -7.28
C LEU A 288 -12.28 9.93 -8.71
N PRO A 289 -12.75 10.93 -9.50
CA PRO A 289 -13.13 10.70 -10.88
C PRO A 289 -12.00 10.03 -11.66
N PHE A 290 -12.32 8.92 -12.32
CA PHE A 290 -11.40 8.12 -13.15
C PHE A 290 -10.21 7.47 -12.42
N ILE A 291 -10.16 7.51 -11.11
CA ILE A 291 -9.24 6.70 -10.31
C ILE A 291 -10.01 5.44 -9.89
N PRO A 292 -9.55 4.25 -10.28
CA PRO A 292 -10.29 3.03 -9.98
C PRO A 292 -10.26 2.70 -8.48
N ALA A 293 -11.34 2.13 -7.96
CA ALA A 293 -11.28 1.36 -6.73
C ALA A 293 -10.57 0.05 -7.03
N TYR A 294 -9.60 -0.31 -6.20
CA TYR A 294 -8.83 -1.54 -6.38
C TYR A 294 -9.64 -2.77 -5.94
N PRO A 295 -9.42 -3.95 -6.53
CA PRO A 295 -10.00 -5.17 -6.00
C PRO A 295 -9.53 -5.43 -4.57
N SER A 296 -10.46 -5.76 -3.68
CA SER A 296 -10.15 -6.17 -2.33
C SER A 296 -9.65 -7.61 -2.27
N VAL A 297 -8.93 -7.96 -1.21
CA VAL A 297 -8.62 -9.35 -0.85
C VAL A 297 -9.85 -10.13 -0.36
N ILE A 298 -10.96 -9.44 -0.12
CA ILE A 298 -12.27 -10.06 0.07
C ILE A 298 -12.92 -10.21 -1.32
N LYS A 299 -13.29 -11.44 -1.66
CA LYS A 299 -13.91 -11.75 -2.95
C LYS A 299 -15.09 -10.82 -3.24
N GLU A 300 -15.19 -10.33 -4.48
CA GLU A 300 -16.25 -9.43 -4.96
C GLU A 300 -16.37 -8.08 -4.23
N HIS A 301 -15.35 -7.70 -3.44
CA HIS A 301 -15.27 -6.39 -2.80
C HIS A 301 -14.18 -5.53 -3.44
N TYR A 302 -14.21 -4.24 -3.10
CA TYR A 302 -13.33 -3.22 -3.65
C TYR A 302 -12.70 -2.40 -2.51
N ASN A 303 -11.50 -1.91 -2.76
CA ASN A 303 -10.80 -1.00 -1.87
C ASN A 303 -10.63 0.38 -2.56
N PRO A 304 -11.62 1.28 -2.46
CA PRO A 304 -11.40 2.68 -2.82
C PRO A 304 -10.39 3.31 -1.87
N GLU A 305 -9.35 3.93 -2.45
CA GLU A 305 -8.18 4.43 -1.72
C GLU A 305 -7.86 5.87 -2.12
N VAL A 306 -7.49 6.71 -1.15
CA VAL A 306 -6.88 8.02 -1.37
C VAL A 306 -5.47 8.02 -0.79
N GLN A 307 -4.51 8.54 -1.56
CA GLN A 307 -3.09 8.50 -1.24
C GLN A 307 -2.48 9.89 -1.15
N ILE A 308 -1.60 10.07 -0.18
CA ILE A 308 -0.70 11.21 -0.05
C ILE A 308 0.72 10.68 -0.26
N TYR A 309 1.27 10.84 -1.46
CA TYR A 309 2.52 10.19 -1.92
C TYR A 309 3.74 10.43 -1.02
N ARG A 310 3.83 11.61 -0.40
CA ARG A 310 4.88 11.95 0.58
C ARG A 310 4.27 12.13 1.96
N GLY A 311 3.52 11.12 2.45
CA GLY A 311 2.91 11.13 3.76
C GLY A 311 3.96 11.22 4.88
N TYR A 312 4.24 10.13 5.57
CA TYR A 312 5.22 10.12 6.66
C TYR A 312 6.69 10.21 6.19
N TRP A 313 6.95 10.21 4.87
CA TRP A 313 8.22 10.68 4.34
C TRP A 313 8.53 12.12 4.79
N LEU A 314 7.51 12.97 4.97
CA LEU A 314 7.66 14.33 5.49
C LEU A 314 8.23 14.36 6.92
N ILE A 315 7.97 13.36 7.73
CA ILE A 315 8.59 13.21 9.05
C ILE A 315 10.09 12.99 8.91
N SER A 316 10.51 12.09 7.99
CA SER A 316 11.94 11.88 7.71
C SER A 316 12.61 13.13 7.11
N TRP A 317 11.89 13.86 6.25
CA TRP A 317 12.34 15.14 5.72
C TRP A 317 12.51 16.17 6.85
N PHE A 318 11.49 16.34 7.71
CA PHE A 318 11.56 17.27 8.84
C PHE A 318 12.72 16.91 9.77
N LYS A 319 12.91 15.64 10.08
CA LYS A 319 14.01 15.14 10.93
C LYS A 319 15.37 15.55 10.36
N ARG A 320 15.58 15.38 9.06
CA ARG A 320 16.85 15.73 8.39
C ARG A 320 17.09 17.23 8.35
N GLU A 321 16.06 18.04 8.10
CA GLU A 321 16.22 19.48 7.85
C GLU A 321 16.13 20.32 9.14
N PHE A 322 15.36 19.88 10.17
CA PHE A 322 15.00 20.72 11.30
C PHE A 322 15.25 20.11 12.69
N ALA A 323 15.59 18.83 12.80
CA ALA A 323 15.64 18.13 14.07
C ALA A 323 17.01 17.55 14.42
N ALA A 324 18.10 18.20 14.02
CA ALA A 324 19.46 17.74 14.31
C ALA A 324 19.69 17.53 15.82
N LYS A 325 19.17 18.42 16.66
CA LYS A 325 19.28 18.32 18.13
C LYS A 325 18.57 17.07 18.66
N GLU A 326 17.38 16.77 18.20
CA GLU A 326 16.63 15.58 18.62
C GLU A 326 17.28 14.30 18.09
N VAL A 327 17.92 14.33 16.93
CA VAL A 327 18.72 13.20 16.40
C VAL A 327 19.92 12.91 17.29
N GLU A 328 20.68 13.94 17.71
CA GLU A 328 21.82 13.78 18.63
C GLU A 328 21.36 13.26 20.01
N GLU A 329 20.30 13.85 20.57
CA GLU A 329 19.73 13.46 21.85
C GLU A 329 19.20 12.01 21.83
N ALA A 330 18.58 11.60 20.73
CA ALA A 330 18.06 10.24 20.52
C ALA A 330 19.18 9.19 20.57
N ILE A 331 20.34 9.47 19.96
CA ILE A 331 21.52 8.60 20.00
C ILE A 331 22.00 8.42 21.44
N ILE A 332 22.07 9.52 22.23
CA ILE A 332 22.50 9.48 23.62
C ILE A 332 21.53 8.67 24.50
N LYS A 333 20.23 8.83 24.25
CA LYS A 333 19.16 8.16 25.02
C LYS A 333 18.84 6.74 24.57
N GLY A 334 19.34 6.29 23.42
CA GLY A 334 19.03 4.98 22.86
C GLY A 334 17.57 4.84 22.38
N VAL A 335 16.93 5.95 21.99
CA VAL A 335 15.54 6.01 21.47
C VAL A 335 15.53 6.56 20.04
N SER A 336 14.38 6.57 19.38
CA SER A 336 14.26 7.21 18.07
C SER A 336 14.05 8.73 18.21
N ALA A 337 14.51 9.51 17.22
CA ALA A 337 14.25 10.95 17.20
C ALA A 337 12.74 11.25 17.04
N GLU A 338 12.01 10.37 16.36
CA GLU A 338 10.55 10.43 16.23
C GLU A 338 9.86 10.31 17.59
N GLU A 339 10.34 9.42 18.46
CA GLU A 339 9.80 9.26 19.82
C GLU A 339 9.98 10.53 20.66
N LEU A 340 11.15 11.17 20.58
CA LEU A 340 11.40 12.45 21.26
C LEU A 340 10.52 13.58 20.71
N LEU A 341 10.35 13.65 19.39
CA LEU A 341 9.51 14.66 18.77
C LEU A 341 8.03 14.43 19.10
N ASN A 342 7.57 13.18 19.04
CA ASN A 342 6.17 12.83 19.29
C ASN A 342 5.76 13.12 20.74
N SER A 343 6.62 12.83 21.73
CA SER A 343 6.36 13.12 23.15
C SER A 343 6.11 14.61 23.41
N ARG A 344 6.63 15.48 22.53
CA ARG A 344 6.48 16.94 22.64
C ARG A 344 5.30 17.51 21.84
N LEU A 345 4.54 16.69 21.12
CA LEU A 345 3.38 17.16 20.34
C LEU A 345 2.34 17.84 21.23
N ARG A 346 2.22 17.42 22.51
CA ARG A 346 1.28 18.01 23.47
C ARG A 346 1.66 19.44 23.91
N GLU A 347 2.93 19.87 23.70
CA GLU A 347 3.36 21.23 23.99
C GLU A 347 2.77 22.28 23.03
N ILE A 348 2.33 21.83 21.85
CA ILE A 348 1.76 22.68 20.79
C ILE A 348 0.24 22.52 20.78
N PRO A 349 -0.53 23.61 20.79
CA PRO A 349 -1.98 23.51 20.77
C PRO A 349 -2.52 22.97 19.45
N PRO A 350 -3.71 22.35 19.45
CA PRO A 350 -4.43 21.96 18.24
C PRO A 350 -4.56 23.12 17.25
N GLY A 351 -4.34 22.82 15.95
CA GLY A 351 -4.33 23.84 14.89
C GLY A 351 -3.09 24.72 14.87
N CYS A 352 -2.04 24.40 15.68
CA CYS A 352 -0.70 25.00 15.64
C CYS A 352 -0.72 26.53 15.64
N ASN A 353 -1.59 27.19 16.41
CA ASN A 353 -1.76 28.65 16.43
C ASN A 353 -2.04 29.27 15.04
N GLY A 354 -2.73 28.53 14.16
CA GLY A 354 -3.07 28.97 12.81
C GLY A 354 -2.04 28.61 11.73
N LEU A 355 -0.98 27.86 12.07
CA LEU A 355 -0.03 27.37 11.10
C LEU A 355 -0.61 26.16 10.36
N VAL A 356 -0.83 26.25 9.07
CA VAL A 356 -1.42 25.17 8.26
C VAL A 356 -0.43 24.71 7.19
N PHE A 357 -0.20 23.38 7.15
CA PHE A 357 0.72 22.72 6.24
C PHE A 357 -0.04 21.91 5.17
N GLN A 358 0.31 22.09 3.88
CA GLN A 358 -0.18 21.25 2.79
C GLN A 358 0.89 20.22 2.38
N PRO A 359 0.61 18.91 2.47
CA PRO A 359 1.61 17.85 2.32
C PRO A 359 1.89 17.45 0.86
N TYR A 360 1.61 18.28 -0.14
CA TYR A 360 1.69 17.92 -1.55
C TYR A 360 3.10 18.06 -2.15
N PHE A 361 4.12 17.49 -1.49
CA PHE A 361 5.53 17.51 -1.95
C PHE A 361 5.74 16.68 -3.23
N THR A 362 4.93 15.68 -3.46
CA THR A 362 4.80 15.01 -4.75
C THR A 362 3.37 15.17 -5.20
N PRO A 363 3.13 15.74 -6.40
CA PRO A 363 1.78 15.92 -6.90
C PRO A 363 1.10 14.56 -7.16
N GLY A 364 -0.20 14.53 -6.92
CA GLY A 364 -1.03 13.37 -7.25
C GLY A 364 -1.54 13.42 -8.71
N VAL A 365 -2.08 12.30 -9.18
CA VAL A 365 -2.67 12.18 -10.53
C VAL A 365 -3.77 13.23 -10.78
N VAL A 366 -4.59 13.50 -9.75
CA VAL A 366 -5.72 14.45 -9.84
C VAL A 366 -5.28 15.90 -9.68
N MET A 367 -4.13 16.12 -9.03
CA MET A 367 -3.56 17.47 -8.80
C MET A 367 -2.11 17.51 -9.29
N PRO A 368 -1.85 17.39 -10.60
CA PRO A 368 -0.49 17.20 -11.14
C PRO A 368 0.44 18.40 -10.97
N LYS A 369 -0.11 19.57 -10.59
CA LYS A 369 0.65 20.79 -10.32
C LYS A 369 0.64 21.21 -8.85
N ALA A 370 0.13 20.37 -7.94
CA ALA A 370 0.14 20.66 -6.51
C ALA A 370 1.58 20.70 -5.96
N ARG A 371 1.79 21.58 -4.99
CA ARG A 371 3.06 21.70 -4.25
C ARG A 371 2.78 21.78 -2.77
N GLY A 372 3.79 21.38 -1.97
CA GLY A 372 3.78 21.65 -0.54
C GLY A 372 3.79 23.13 -0.26
N SER A 373 3.02 23.56 0.74
CA SER A 373 2.99 24.95 1.19
C SER A 373 2.71 25.03 2.69
N VAL A 374 3.15 26.12 3.30
CA VAL A 374 2.90 26.44 4.70
C VAL A 374 2.40 27.87 4.75
N ILE A 375 1.28 28.08 5.47
CA ILE A 375 0.71 29.43 5.66
C ILE A 375 0.44 29.69 7.13
N GLY A 376 0.46 30.96 7.55
CA GLY A 376 0.08 31.37 8.89
C GLY A 376 1.25 31.57 9.87
N PHE A 377 2.49 31.67 9.40
CA PHE A 377 3.63 31.97 10.27
C PHE A 377 3.50 33.32 10.98
N SER A 378 3.82 33.31 12.27
CA SER A 378 4.04 34.48 13.11
C SER A 378 5.23 34.23 14.05
N ASP A 379 5.52 35.18 14.93
CA ASP A 379 6.64 35.15 15.87
C ASP A 379 6.52 34.07 16.97
N VAL A 380 5.32 33.53 17.20
CA VAL A 380 5.09 32.46 18.19
C VAL A 380 5.47 31.08 17.68
N HIS A 381 5.67 30.92 16.37
CA HIS A 381 5.89 29.60 15.78
C HIS A 381 7.32 29.11 15.93
N SER A 382 7.47 27.91 16.45
CA SER A 382 8.74 27.18 16.54
C SER A 382 8.76 25.99 15.57
N ARG A 383 9.92 25.31 15.47
CA ARG A 383 10.03 24.08 14.69
C ARG A 383 9.07 22.98 15.14
N LEU A 384 8.69 22.92 16.41
CA LEU A 384 7.68 21.94 16.90
C LEU A 384 6.30 22.25 16.36
N HIS A 385 5.94 23.52 16.16
CA HIS A 385 4.71 23.89 15.44
C HIS A 385 4.72 23.36 14.01
N ILE A 386 5.86 23.46 13.31
CA ILE A 386 6.00 22.89 11.96
C ILE A 386 5.84 21.38 12.00
N TYR A 387 6.44 20.69 12.98
CA TYR A 387 6.32 19.23 13.12
C TYR A 387 4.88 18.79 13.32
N ARG A 388 4.16 19.43 14.24
CA ARG A 388 2.74 19.16 14.48
C ARG A 388 1.90 19.53 13.24
N ALA A 389 2.16 20.68 12.62
CA ALA A 389 1.45 21.11 11.41
C ALA A 389 1.62 20.14 10.23
N ILE A 390 2.78 19.46 10.11
CA ILE A 390 2.99 18.39 9.12
C ILE A 390 2.03 17.22 9.41
N ILE A 391 1.93 16.76 10.66
CA ILE A 391 1.05 15.65 11.07
C ILE A 391 -0.41 16.03 10.83
N GLU A 392 -0.82 17.22 11.28
CA GLU A 392 -2.18 17.73 11.05
C GLU A 392 -2.46 17.92 9.55
N GLY A 393 -1.50 18.41 8.78
CA GLY A 393 -1.61 18.60 7.33
C GLY A 393 -1.82 17.28 6.56
N ILE A 394 -1.11 16.21 6.95
CA ILE A 394 -1.33 14.87 6.39
C ILE A 394 -2.75 14.40 6.74
N ASN A 395 -3.17 14.54 8.00
CA ASN A 395 -4.51 14.15 8.43
C ASN A 395 -5.60 14.98 7.73
N TYR A 396 -5.43 16.29 7.54
CA TYR A 396 -6.37 17.10 6.74
C TYR A 396 -6.50 16.58 5.31
N ALA A 397 -5.40 16.22 4.66
CA ALA A 397 -5.45 15.67 3.31
C ALA A 397 -6.15 14.30 3.26
N LEU A 398 -5.97 13.46 4.27
CA LEU A 398 -6.70 12.19 4.41
C LEU A 398 -8.18 12.42 4.74
N MET A 399 -8.53 13.44 5.56
CA MET A 399 -9.93 13.84 5.82
C MET A 399 -10.63 14.31 4.54
N ASP A 400 -9.96 15.10 3.69
CA ASP A 400 -10.51 15.51 2.38
C ASP A 400 -10.80 14.27 1.52
N GLY A 401 -9.86 13.32 1.52
CA GLY A 401 -10.04 12.02 0.88
C GLY A 401 -11.25 11.25 1.43
N LEU A 402 -11.35 11.11 2.76
CA LEU A 402 -12.46 10.40 3.39
C LEU A 402 -13.81 11.04 3.09
N LYS A 403 -13.91 12.37 3.19
CA LYS A 403 -15.16 13.11 2.85
C LYS A 403 -15.55 12.87 1.37
N SER A 404 -14.59 12.76 0.47
CA SER A 404 -14.85 12.38 -0.92
C SER A 404 -15.41 10.95 -1.04
N LEU A 405 -14.80 9.98 -0.33
CA LEU A 405 -15.23 8.59 -0.30
C LEU A 405 -16.66 8.46 0.27
N GLU A 406 -16.91 9.08 1.42
CA GLU A 406 -18.23 9.09 2.07
C GLU A 406 -19.32 9.65 1.16
N LYS A 407 -19.05 10.80 0.54
CA LYS A 407 -19.99 11.48 -0.36
C LYS A 407 -20.30 10.62 -1.59
N ARG A 408 -19.29 10.02 -2.22
CA ARG A 408 -19.45 9.19 -3.41
C ARG A 408 -20.14 7.87 -3.12
N GLY A 409 -19.74 7.22 -2.03
CA GLY A 409 -20.32 5.95 -1.59
C GLY A 409 -21.67 6.09 -0.89
N LYS A 410 -22.11 7.32 -0.54
CA LYS A 410 -23.27 7.57 0.32
C LYS A 410 -23.19 6.73 1.61
N LEU A 411 -22.03 6.72 2.21
CA LEU A 411 -21.71 5.95 3.42
C LEU A 411 -21.15 6.87 4.50
N LYS A 412 -21.03 6.36 5.72
CA LYS A 412 -20.43 7.07 6.83
C LYS A 412 -19.49 6.16 7.58
N VAL A 413 -18.24 6.58 7.73
CA VAL A 413 -17.24 5.89 8.55
C VAL A 413 -17.52 6.19 10.02
N LYS A 414 -17.48 5.14 10.86
CA LYS A 414 -17.76 5.22 12.30
C LYS A 414 -16.51 4.98 13.13
N GLU A 415 -15.52 4.30 12.59
CA GLU A 415 -14.27 4.00 13.28
C GLU A 415 -13.11 3.88 12.28
N ILE A 416 -11.92 4.24 12.73
CA ILE A 416 -10.70 4.22 11.94
C ILE A 416 -9.70 3.28 12.60
N PHE A 417 -9.11 2.41 11.81
CA PHE A 417 -7.99 1.56 12.23
C PHE A 417 -6.69 2.09 11.60
N VAL A 418 -5.62 2.09 12.38
CA VAL A 418 -4.35 2.67 11.95
C VAL A 418 -3.22 1.66 11.92
N ALA A 419 -2.36 1.78 10.91
CA ALA A 419 -1.12 1.02 10.75
C ALA A 419 0.04 1.93 10.31
N GLY A 420 1.23 1.32 10.20
CA GLY A 420 2.44 2.01 9.79
C GLY A 420 3.20 2.67 10.93
N GLY A 421 4.31 3.33 10.60
CA GLY A 421 5.22 3.90 11.60
C GLY A 421 4.59 4.96 12.49
N GLY A 422 3.76 5.84 11.93
CA GLY A 422 3.07 6.88 12.69
C GLY A 422 2.05 6.36 13.69
N ALA A 423 1.46 5.19 13.42
CA ALA A 423 0.50 4.55 14.33
C ALA A 423 1.14 4.06 15.64
N GLN A 424 2.48 4.05 15.75
CA GLN A 424 3.17 3.67 16.99
C GLN A 424 3.11 4.77 18.06
N SER A 425 2.81 6.03 17.68
CA SER A 425 2.68 7.14 18.62
C SER A 425 1.24 7.33 19.08
N ASP A 426 1.04 7.36 20.39
CA ASP A 426 -0.26 7.64 21.02
C ASP A 426 -0.72 9.06 20.69
N GLU A 427 0.19 10.02 20.67
CA GLU A 427 -0.09 11.42 20.36
C GLU A 427 -0.64 11.55 18.92
N ILE A 428 -0.01 10.86 17.96
CA ILE A 428 -0.47 10.89 16.56
C ILE A 428 -1.83 10.22 16.43
N CYS A 429 -2.06 9.10 17.11
CA CYS A 429 -3.36 8.43 17.12
C CYS A 429 -4.46 9.32 17.74
N GLN A 430 -4.16 10.00 18.85
CA GLN A 430 -5.09 10.92 19.49
C GLN A 430 -5.41 12.15 18.62
N ILE A 431 -4.38 12.78 18.01
CA ILE A 431 -4.57 13.87 17.05
C ILE A 431 -5.47 13.40 15.90
N THR A 432 -5.26 12.19 15.41
CA THR A 432 -6.07 11.61 14.34
C THR A 432 -7.52 11.42 14.78
N ALA A 433 -7.77 10.89 16.00
CA ALA A 433 -9.13 10.74 16.53
C ALA A 433 -9.84 12.08 16.63
N ASN A 434 -9.16 13.09 17.19
CA ASN A 434 -9.72 14.43 17.35
C ASN A 434 -10.02 15.10 15.99
N MET A 435 -9.13 14.93 15.00
CA MET A 435 -9.33 15.49 13.68
C MET A 435 -10.50 14.85 12.92
N PHE A 436 -10.60 13.51 12.96
CA PHE A 436 -11.66 12.80 12.24
C PHE A 436 -13.00 12.74 12.98
N GLY A 437 -13.03 12.99 14.30
CA GLY A 437 -14.25 12.95 15.13
C GLY A 437 -14.84 11.55 15.28
N VAL A 438 -14.03 10.51 15.13
CA VAL A 438 -14.41 9.11 15.32
C VAL A 438 -13.31 8.35 16.08
N PRO A 439 -13.64 7.24 16.77
CA PRO A 439 -12.65 6.43 17.44
C PRO A 439 -11.56 5.95 16.49
N VAL A 440 -10.29 6.07 16.92
CA VAL A 440 -9.11 5.52 16.25
C VAL A 440 -8.60 4.33 17.02
N LYS A 441 -8.34 3.21 16.35
CA LYS A 441 -7.99 1.93 16.97
C LYS A 441 -6.67 1.38 16.43
N ARG A 442 -5.87 0.82 17.32
CA ARG A 442 -4.72 -0.03 16.98
C ARG A 442 -5.04 -1.48 17.29
N ILE A 443 -4.59 -2.37 16.45
CA ILE A 443 -4.68 -3.81 16.66
C ILE A 443 -3.45 -4.35 17.42
N GLN A 444 -3.51 -5.61 17.83
CA GLN A 444 -2.47 -6.30 18.62
C GLN A 444 -1.10 -6.38 17.94
N THR A 445 -1.00 -6.14 16.64
CA THR A 445 0.25 -6.27 15.88
C THR A 445 0.44 -5.13 14.89
N TYR A 446 1.70 -4.84 14.56
CA TYR A 446 2.05 -3.93 13.46
C TYR A 446 2.20 -4.63 12.10
N GLU A 447 2.10 -5.95 12.07
CA GLU A 447 2.20 -6.77 10.85
C GLU A 447 0.80 -7.03 10.22
N ALA A 448 0.03 -5.96 10.06
CA ALA A 448 -1.36 -6.04 9.59
C ALA A 448 -1.47 -6.69 8.19
N SER A 449 -0.51 -6.45 7.29
CA SER A 449 -0.50 -7.08 5.95
C SER A 449 -0.38 -8.60 6.04
N GLY A 450 0.52 -9.09 6.88
CA GLY A 450 0.68 -10.54 7.12
C GLY A 450 -0.55 -11.15 7.79
N LEU A 451 -1.13 -10.45 8.77
CA LEU A 451 -2.35 -10.90 9.43
C LEU A 451 -3.52 -11.02 8.44
N GLY A 452 -3.73 -10.00 7.59
CA GLY A 452 -4.79 -10.01 6.58
C GLY A 452 -4.60 -11.11 5.53
N SER A 453 -3.36 -11.32 5.08
CA SER A 453 -3.03 -12.43 4.18
C SER A 453 -3.33 -13.79 4.83
N SER A 454 -3.01 -13.96 6.13
CA SER A 454 -3.31 -15.18 6.90
C SER A 454 -4.83 -15.40 7.09
N ILE A 455 -5.61 -14.33 7.31
CA ILE A 455 -7.08 -14.40 7.39
C ILE A 455 -7.65 -15.03 6.12
N VAL A 456 -7.24 -14.55 4.93
CA VAL A 456 -7.66 -15.12 3.64
C VAL A 456 -7.30 -16.60 3.55
N ALA A 457 -6.09 -16.97 3.97
CA ALA A 457 -5.61 -18.35 3.90
C ALA A 457 -6.37 -19.28 4.85
N PHE A 458 -6.66 -18.87 6.09
CA PHE A 458 -7.45 -19.67 7.02
C PHE A 458 -8.88 -19.91 6.54
N VAL A 459 -9.52 -18.89 5.95
CA VAL A 459 -10.85 -19.03 5.33
C VAL A 459 -10.79 -20.00 4.13
N ALA A 460 -9.79 -19.85 3.26
CA ALA A 460 -9.59 -20.75 2.11
C ALA A 460 -9.36 -22.22 2.53
N LYS A 461 -8.78 -22.44 3.72
CA LYS A 461 -8.57 -23.77 4.30
C LYS A 461 -9.79 -24.29 5.09
N GLY A 462 -10.87 -23.52 5.18
CA GLY A 462 -12.08 -23.92 5.92
C GLY A 462 -11.90 -23.96 7.44
N VAL A 463 -10.86 -23.30 7.98
CA VAL A 463 -10.69 -23.14 9.44
C VAL A 463 -11.76 -22.21 9.98
N PHE A 464 -12.12 -21.20 9.21
CA PHE A 464 -13.25 -20.31 9.43
C PHE A 464 -14.25 -20.40 8.27
N SER A 465 -15.52 -20.22 8.56
CA SER A 465 -16.59 -20.28 7.56
C SER A 465 -16.56 -19.08 6.59
N ASP A 466 -16.15 -17.93 7.10
CA ASP A 466 -16.07 -16.69 6.34
C ASP A 466 -15.05 -15.69 6.95
N ILE A 467 -14.85 -14.58 6.23
CA ILE A 467 -13.93 -13.50 6.63
C ILE A 467 -14.35 -12.85 7.96
N ASN A 468 -15.64 -12.72 8.25
CA ASN A 468 -16.10 -12.05 9.46
C ASN A 468 -15.83 -12.91 10.71
N GLU A 469 -16.02 -14.23 10.60
CA GLU A 469 -15.64 -15.16 11.67
C GLU A 469 -14.13 -15.12 11.90
N ALA A 470 -13.33 -15.14 10.84
CA ALA A 470 -11.89 -15.05 10.93
C ALA A 470 -11.43 -13.75 11.60
N ILE A 471 -11.99 -12.59 11.20
CA ILE A 471 -11.68 -11.29 11.84
C ILE A 471 -11.98 -11.32 13.34
N LYS A 472 -13.16 -11.83 13.74
CA LYS A 472 -13.54 -11.91 15.16
C LYS A 472 -12.58 -12.74 15.99
N SER A 473 -12.00 -13.79 15.40
CA SER A 473 -11.04 -14.67 16.09
C SER A 473 -9.62 -14.14 16.06
N MET A 474 -9.23 -13.43 14.99
CA MET A 474 -7.82 -13.14 14.70
C MET A 474 -7.43 -11.68 14.93
N VAL A 475 -8.38 -10.74 14.94
CA VAL A 475 -8.07 -9.31 15.10
C VAL A 475 -8.54 -8.83 16.46
N HIS A 476 -7.60 -8.35 17.29
CA HIS A 476 -7.86 -7.86 18.63
C HIS A 476 -7.44 -6.40 18.75
N ILE A 477 -8.33 -5.58 19.31
CA ILE A 477 -8.03 -4.16 19.58
C ILE A 477 -7.05 -4.12 20.75
N LYS A 478 -5.93 -3.45 20.53
CA LYS A 478 -4.93 -3.19 21.56
C LYS A 478 -5.19 -1.87 22.28
N ASP A 479 -5.41 -0.80 21.49
CA ASP A 479 -5.62 0.55 21.99
C ASP A 479 -6.78 1.22 21.24
N GLU A 480 -7.51 2.09 21.94
CA GLU A 480 -8.59 2.91 21.39
C GLU A 480 -8.42 4.36 21.84
N PHE A 481 -8.47 5.28 20.90
CA PHE A 481 -8.36 6.73 21.09
C PHE A 481 -9.70 7.36 20.74
N LEU A 482 -10.37 7.92 21.74
CA LEU A 482 -11.65 8.60 21.54
C LEU A 482 -11.42 10.07 21.17
N PRO A 483 -12.23 10.64 20.26
CA PRO A 483 -12.12 12.05 19.89
C PRO A 483 -12.51 12.97 21.06
N ASP A 484 -11.77 14.06 21.22
CA ASP A 484 -12.20 15.22 22.03
C ASP A 484 -13.12 16.10 21.16
N GLU A 485 -14.32 16.39 21.65
CA GLU A 485 -15.36 17.10 20.89
C GLU A 485 -14.98 18.57 20.61
N GLU A 486 -14.31 19.26 21.53
CA GLU A 486 -13.92 20.65 21.34
C GLU A 486 -12.78 20.78 20.35
N GLU A 487 -11.77 19.91 20.45
CA GLU A 487 -10.69 19.85 19.46
C GLU A 487 -11.23 19.45 18.08
N HIS A 488 -12.17 18.50 18.01
CA HIS A 488 -12.81 18.13 16.75
C HIS A 488 -13.50 19.30 16.08
N LYS A 489 -14.30 20.08 16.82
CA LYS A 489 -14.96 21.28 16.28
C LYS A 489 -13.96 22.30 15.74
N LEU A 490 -12.83 22.49 16.45
CA LEU A 490 -11.76 23.36 16.00
C LEU A 490 -11.16 22.86 14.68
N TYR A 491 -10.80 21.56 14.60
CA TYR A 491 -10.23 20.96 13.40
C TYR A 491 -11.21 20.99 12.21
N GLU A 492 -12.50 20.74 12.44
CA GLU A 492 -13.53 20.84 11.40
C GLU A 492 -13.64 22.28 10.87
N LYS A 493 -13.60 23.29 11.74
CA LYS A 493 -13.58 24.69 11.34
C LYS A 493 -12.36 25.01 10.50
N LEU A 494 -11.16 24.65 10.96
CA LEU A 494 -9.90 24.89 10.22
C LEU A 494 -9.89 24.16 8.88
N PHE A 495 -10.41 22.94 8.81
CA PHE A 495 -10.55 22.21 7.55
C PHE A 495 -11.46 22.97 6.58
N ASN A 496 -12.68 23.32 7.01
CA ASN A 496 -13.70 23.92 6.15
C ASN A 496 -13.37 25.35 5.72
N GLU A 497 -12.81 26.14 6.63
CA GLU A 497 -12.55 27.56 6.38
C GLU A 497 -11.19 27.82 5.73
N ILE A 498 -10.18 26.97 5.97
CA ILE A 498 -8.81 27.20 5.56
C ILE A 498 -8.30 26.08 4.65
N PHE A 499 -8.04 24.88 5.18
CA PHE A 499 -7.30 23.83 4.48
C PHE A 499 -7.91 23.48 3.11
N SER A 500 -9.23 23.23 3.06
CA SER A 500 -9.95 22.85 1.84
C SER A 500 -9.91 23.93 0.73
N LYS A 501 -9.56 25.17 1.07
CA LYS A 501 -9.50 26.31 0.16
C LYS A 501 -8.10 26.64 -0.33
N ILE A 502 -7.05 26.28 0.41
CA ILE A 502 -5.66 26.69 0.14
C ILE A 502 -5.24 26.27 -1.27
N PHE A 503 -5.41 24.99 -1.63
CA PHE A 503 -5.00 24.50 -2.95
C PHE A 503 -5.61 25.34 -4.09
N LYS A 504 -6.91 25.59 -4.05
CA LYS A 504 -7.61 26.39 -5.08
C LYS A 504 -7.09 27.82 -5.15
N LYS A 505 -6.75 28.41 -4.01
CA LYS A 505 -6.21 29.78 -3.94
C LYS A 505 -4.77 29.87 -4.45
N LEU A 506 -3.93 28.87 -4.15
CA LEU A 506 -2.53 28.84 -4.55
C LEU A 506 -2.30 28.26 -5.97
N PHE A 507 -3.26 27.54 -6.52
CA PHE A 507 -3.13 26.88 -7.82
C PHE A 507 -2.70 27.80 -8.97
N PRO A 508 -3.24 29.04 -9.11
CA PRO A 508 -2.77 30.00 -10.13
C PRO A 508 -1.29 30.36 -9.98
N LEU A 509 -0.77 30.39 -8.74
CA LEU A 509 0.63 30.67 -8.44
C LEU A 509 1.51 29.46 -8.79
N TYR A 510 1.06 28.25 -8.45
CA TYR A 510 1.76 27.03 -8.83
C TYR A 510 1.95 26.89 -10.34
N LYS A 511 0.95 27.28 -11.14
CA LYS A 511 1.07 27.29 -12.61
C LYS A 511 2.19 28.21 -13.10
N LYS A 512 2.32 29.41 -12.53
CA LYS A 512 3.31 30.40 -12.94
C LYS A 512 4.74 30.10 -12.50
N SER A 513 4.91 29.30 -11.42
CA SER A 513 6.25 29.00 -10.89
C SER A 513 6.99 27.91 -11.67
N PHE A 514 6.40 27.35 -12.73
CA PHE A 514 6.95 26.25 -13.55
C PHE A 514 6.85 26.52 -15.07
N GLU A 515 6.41 27.69 -15.46
CA GLU A 515 6.57 28.26 -16.83
C GLU A 515 7.90 29.00 -16.92
#